data_6137dbb6e273996260e5ffc7953672a0
#
_entry.id   6137dbb6e273996260e5ffc7953672a0
#
_cell.length_a   1.000
_cell.length_b   1.000
_cell.length_c   1.000
_cell.angle_alpha   90.00
_cell.angle_beta   90.00
_cell.angle_gamma   90.00
#
_symmetry.space_group_name_H-M   'P 1'
#
loop_
_entity.id
_entity.type
_entity.pdbx_description
1 polymer ?
#
loop_
_entity_poly.entity_id
_entity_poly.type
_entity_poly.pdbx_seq_one_letter_code
_entity_poly.pdbx_strand_id
1 'polypeptide(L)'
;MFAIWNYGEFGPDVWDDEYPSCAGRSQSPVNIRTACTIYQSFEPFHFAQDYNVSHNFTLINNGHSILARYSPENNETLFQVTGGGLNGTFEFLNFHLHWGQNYKSGSEHQINSKKYAGEIHIVYVNRRTRQLAVIAIFMQSDRSIDLNETKNTYKIQNTTLNEWERYFSTARTLQYSNISIVLSLNLAKLMGNNFNEFWRYQGSLTTPPCTENIIWTVFKAPIIFTENELNSFRKNIFIEDYRGPQPLYNRTVYQNFVNETKLSISDYNCCLKDLKNYTNNFSIRQVNTNNFLFILAYVLETFSF
;
A
#
# COMPACT_ATOMS: atom_id res chain seq x y z
N MET A 1 -29.81 -0.77 -9.21
CA MET A 1 -29.30 -2.05 -8.73
C MET A 1 -27.95 -1.73 -8.11
N PHE A 2 -27.76 -1.85 -6.79
CA PHE A 2 -26.44 -1.65 -6.19
C PHE A 2 -25.64 -2.90 -6.53
N ALA A 3 -24.56 -2.76 -7.28
CA ALA A 3 -23.67 -3.87 -7.56
C ALA A 3 -23.08 -4.35 -6.22
N ILE A 4 -23.37 -5.57 -5.88
CA ILE A 4 -22.98 -6.17 -4.60
C ILE A 4 -21.64 -6.83 -4.83
N TRP A 5 -20.59 -6.28 -4.22
CA TRP A 5 -19.29 -6.93 -4.13
C TRP A 5 -18.91 -7.09 -2.65
N ASN A 6 -18.12 -8.07 -2.34
CA ASN A 6 -17.59 -8.33 -1.00
C ASN A 6 -16.24 -9.04 -1.09
N TYR A 7 -15.74 -9.58 -0.01
CA TYR A 7 -14.51 -10.40 0.02
C TYR A 7 -14.80 -11.90 0.19
N GLY A 8 -16.05 -12.33 0.08
CA GLY A 8 -16.52 -13.71 0.14
C GLY A 8 -17.05 -14.21 -1.21
N GLU A 9 -18.33 -14.53 -1.27
CA GLU A 9 -18.99 -15.11 -2.46
C GLU A 9 -18.88 -14.20 -3.71
N PHE A 10 -19.00 -12.87 -3.52
CA PHE A 10 -18.81 -11.86 -4.57
C PHE A 10 -17.44 -11.19 -4.41
N GLY A 11 -16.43 -12.02 -4.16
CA GLY A 11 -15.06 -11.60 -3.85
C GLY A 11 -14.20 -11.27 -5.07
N PRO A 12 -12.90 -11.02 -4.84
CA PRO A 12 -11.96 -10.57 -5.88
C PRO A 12 -11.89 -11.42 -7.14
N ASP A 13 -12.24 -12.72 -7.06
CA ASP A 13 -12.15 -13.66 -8.18
C ASP A 13 -13.29 -13.49 -9.20
N VAL A 14 -14.36 -12.77 -8.83
CA VAL A 14 -15.53 -12.52 -9.70
C VAL A 14 -15.86 -11.03 -9.85
N TRP A 15 -15.01 -10.13 -9.35
CA TRP A 15 -15.27 -8.69 -9.47
C TRP A 15 -15.31 -8.21 -10.92
N ASP A 16 -14.58 -8.83 -11.83
CA ASP A 16 -14.51 -8.45 -13.23
C ASP A 16 -15.80 -8.76 -14.02
N ASP A 17 -16.67 -9.63 -13.51
CA ASP A 17 -17.98 -9.88 -14.09
C ASP A 17 -18.85 -8.61 -14.11
N GLU A 18 -18.84 -7.84 -13.01
CA GLU A 18 -19.61 -6.60 -12.85
C GLU A 18 -18.75 -5.34 -13.06
N TYR A 19 -17.44 -5.46 -12.83
CA TYR A 19 -16.47 -4.36 -12.93
C TYR A 19 -15.32 -4.74 -13.88
N PRO A 20 -15.49 -4.64 -15.20
CA PRO A 20 -14.49 -5.11 -16.18
C PRO A 20 -13.09 -4.51 -15.99
N SER A 21 -12.99 -3.33 -15.36
CA SER A 21 -11.70 -2.73 -15.03
C SER A 21 -10.88 -3.57 -14.06
N CYS A 22 -11.52 -4.46 -13.28
CA CYS A 22 -10.81 -5.36 -12.34
C CYS A 22 -9.99 -6.44 -13.05
N ALA A 23 -10.27 -6.73 -14.34
CA ALA A 23 -9.46 -7.57 -15.23
C ALA A 23 -8.34 -6.80 -15.95
N GLY A 24 -8.09 -5.55 -15.59
CA GLY A 24 -7.07 -4.68 -16.22
C GLY A 24 -5.64 -5.21 -16.05
N ARG A 25 -4.71 -4.59 -16.75
CA ARG A 25 -3.30 -5.03 -16.76
C ARG A 25 -2.38 -4.21 -15.85
N SER A 26 -2.94 -3.22 -15.16
CA SER A 26 -2.21 -2.39 -14.18
C SER A 26 -2.84 -2.47 -12.80
N GLN A 27 -3.31 -3.66 -12.43
CA GLN A 27 -4.05 -3.89 -11.20
C GLN A 27 -3.17 -3.90 -9.94
N SER A 28 -3.79 -3.58 -8.80
CA SER A 28 -3.23 -3.61 -7.44
C SER A 28 -4.05 -4.55 -6.54
N PRO A 29 -3.43 -5.04 -5.43
CA PRO A 29 -2.05 -4.87 -5.01
C PRO A 29 -1.06 -5.70 -5.85
N VAL A 30 0.24 -5.64 -5.53
CA VAL A 30 1.27 -6.47 -6.17
C VAL A 30 2.18 -7.14 -5.14
N ASN A 31 2.82 -8.23 -5.54
CA ASN A 31 3.93 -8.81 -4.79
C ASN A 31 5.23 -8.11 -5.22
N ILE A 32 5.80 -7.29 -4.34
CA ILE A 32 7.06 -6.59 -4.58
C ILE A 32 8.21 -7.56 -4.39
N ARG A 33 8.86 -7.96 -5.48
CA ARG A 33 10.08 -8.74 -5.44
C ARG A 33 11.26 -7.78 -5.35
N THR A 34 11.87 -7.66 -4.20
CA THR A 34 12.93 -6.67 -3.92
C THR A 34 14.14 -6.82 -4.81
N ALA A 35 14.43 -8.03 -5.26
CA ALA A 35 15.49 -8.31 -6.25
C ALA A 35 15.20 -7.71 -7.65
N CYS A 36 13.94 -7.43 -7.96
CA CYS A 36 13.48 -6.97 -9.28
C CYS A 36 13.12 -5.48 -9.29
N THR A 37 13.34 -4.78 -8.19
CA THR A 37 13.07 -3.33 -8.10
C THR A 37 14.22 -2.52 -8.69
N ILE A 38 13.91 -1.35 -9.24
CA ILE A 38 14.88 -0.43 -9.82
C ILE A 38 15.09 0.73 -8.86
N TYR A 39 16.35 1.04 -8.55
CA TYR A 39 16.66 2.23 -7.75
C TYR A 39 16.30 3.50 -8.51
N GLN A 40 15.60 4.40 -7.84
CA GLN A 40 15.30 5.74 -8.32
C GLN A 40 15.31 6.71 -7.14
N SER A 41 16.05 7.78 -7.24
CA SER A 41 16.03 8.86 -6.24
C SER A 41 14.72 9.65 -6.38
N PHE A 42 14.11 9.96 -5.24
CA PHE A 42 12.95 10.83 -5.13
C PHE A 42 13.21 11.92 -4.10
N GLU A 43 12.65 13.10 -4.32
CA GLU A 43 12.61 14.14 -3.28
C GLU A 43 11.87 13.62 -2.03
N PRO A 44 12.24 14.04 -0.84
CA PRO A 44 11.52 13.68 0.38
C PRO A 44 10.04 14.06 0.30
N PHE A 45 9.20 13.32 1.02
CA PHE A 45 7.82 13.74 1.23
C PHE A 45 7.75 14.95 2.15
N HIS A 46 6.87 15.88 1.81
CA HIS A 46 6.54 17.05 2.61
C HIS A 46 5.04 17.00 2.95
N PHE A 47 4.74 16.71 4.20
CA PHE A 47 3.39 16.72 4.74
C PHE A 47 3.10 18.10 5.35
N ALA A 48 1.90 18.64 5.11
CA ALA A 48 1.48 19.91 5.70
C ALA A 48 1.48 19.85 7.24
N GLN A 49 1.57 20.99 7.90
CA GLN A 49 1.66 21.06 9.36
C GLN A 49 0.42 20.49 10.06
N ASP A 50 -0.75 20.52 9.40
CA ASP A 50 -2.02 19.99 9.88
C ASP A 50 -1.96 18.48 10.23
N TYR A 51 -1.05 17.73 9.60
CA TYR A 51 -0.83 16.32 9.95
C TYR A 51 -0.47 16.12 11.43
N ASN A 52 0.21 17.08 12.05
CA ASN A 52 0.66 16.98 13.44
C ASN A 52 -0.32 17.61 14.44
N VAL A 53 -1.50 17.98 13.98
CA VAL A 53 -2.61 18.48 14.81
C VAL A 53 -3.73 17.47 14.82
N SER A 54 -4.45 17.38 15.94
CA SER A 54 -5.64 16.50 16.02
C SER A 54 -6.84 17.17 15.38
N HIS A 55 -7.48 16.46 14.46
CA HIS A 55 -8.68 16.88 13.75
C HIS A 55 -9.79 15.85 13.87
N ASN A 56 -11.02 16.27 13.68
CA ASN A 56 -12.17 15.38 13.70
C ASN A 56 -12.31 14.62 12.40
N PHE A 57 -12.21 13.30 12.48
CA PHE A 57 -12.47 12.37 11.39
C PHE A 57 -13.81 11.69 11.62
N THR A 58 -14.57 11.48 10.56
CA THR A 58 -15.75 10.63 10.58
C THR A 58 -15.34 9.22 10.18
N LEU A 59 -15.40 8.29 11.12
CA LEU A 59 -15.19 6.87 10.87
C LEU A 59 -16.52 6.26 10.43
N ILE A 60 -16.54 5.55 9.33
CA ILE A 60 -17.73 4.97 8.71
C ILE A 60 -17.46 3.50 8.39
N ASN A 61 -18.30 2.60 8.88
CA ASN A 61 -18.37 1.26 8.33
C ASN A 61 -19.15 1.33 7.01
N ASN A 62 -18.47 1.17 5.87
CA ASN A 62 -19.09 1.24 4.55
C ASN A 62 -19.59 -0.12 4.03
N GLY A 63 -19.55 -1.17 4.88
CA GLY A 63 -19.90 -2.54 4.53
C GLY A 63 -18.73 -3.37 3.99
N HIS A 64 -17.58 -2.74 3.71
CA HIS A 64 -16.39 -3.39 3.15
C HIS A 64 -15.12 -3.11 3.97
N SER A 65 -15.03 -1.96 4.61
CA SER A 65 -13.94 -1.56 5.50
C SER A 65 -14.41 -0.43 6.44
N ILE A 66 -13.57 -0.06 7.39
CA ILE A 66 -13.75 1.14 8.20
C ILE A 66 -12.99 2.28 7.54
N LEU A 67 -13.75 3.20 6.96
CA LEU A 67 -13.24 4.36 6.24
C LEU A 67 -13.21 5.58 7.17
N ALA A 68 -12.07 6.22 7.30
CA ALA A 68 -11.93 7.49 8.01
C ALA A 68 -11.86 8.65 7.02
N ARG A 69 -12.84 9.55 7.08
CA ARG A 69 -12.93 10.75 6.24
C ARG A 69 -12.70 11.99 7.07
N TYR A 70 -11.98 12.94 6.51
CA TYR A 70 -11.91 14.30 7.03
C TYR A 70 -12.88 15.18 6.24
N SER A 71 -13.73 15.89 6.95
CA SER A 71 -14.63 16.88 6.36
C SER A 71 -14.30 18.21 7.00
N PRO A 72 -13.61 19.11 6.29
CA PRO A 72 -13.25 20.42 6.84
C PRO A 72 -14.51 21.24 7.13
N GLU A 73 -14.53 21.87 8.29
CA GLU A 73 -15.49 22.91 8.63
C GLU A 73 -14.92 24.26 8.17
N ASN A 74 -15.70 25.06 7.47
CA ASN A 74 -15.39 26.46 7.14
C ASN A 74 -14.05 26.74 6.42
N ASN A 75 -13.74 26.06 5.32
CA ASN A 75 -12.52 26.28 4.52
C ASN A 75 -11.20 26.01 5.27
N GLU A 76 -11.19 25.14 6.27
CA GLU A 76 -9.96 24.67 6.89
C GLU A 76 -8.98 24.08 5.85
N THR A 77 -7.69 24.20 6.13
CA THR A 77 -6.64 23.66 5.27
C THR A 77 -6.79 22.14 5.18
N LEU A 78 -6.82 21.61 3.97
CA LEU A 78 -6.80 20.17 3.75
C LEU A 78 -5.39 19.62 4.02
N PHE A 79 -5.33 18.41 4.55
CA PHE A 79 -4.06 17.67 4.65
C PHE A 79 -3.44 17.51 3.27
N GLN A 80 -2.32 18.16 3.03
CA GLN A 80 -1.63 18.16 1.75
C GLN A 80 -0.29 17.45 1.84
N VAL A 81 0.08 16.77 0.76
CA VAL A 81 1.39 16.13 0.59
C VAL A 81 1.99 16.51 -0.75
N THR A 82 3.31 16.75 -0.74
CA THR A 82 4.13 16.99 -1.93
C THR A 82 5.44 16.19 -1.83
N GLY A 83 6.29 16.24 -2.85
CA GLY A 83 7.53 15.47 -2.86
C GLY A 83 7.30 13.98 -3.08
N GLY A 84 8.24 13.15 -2.69
CA GLY A 84 8.16 11.70 -2.91
C GLY A 84 7.99 11.30 -4.38
N GLY A 85 8.34 12.16 -5.34
CA GLY A 85 8.10 11.94 -6.77
C GLY A 85 6.65 12.15 -7.21
N LEU A 86 5.80 12.76 -6.38
CA LEU A 86 4.46 13.21 -6.77
C LEU A 86 4.55 14.49 -7.60
N ASN A 87 3.82 14.57 -8.70
CA ASN A 87 3.78 15.76 -9.54
C ASN A 87 2.73 16.76 -9.03
N GLY A 88 3.17 17.70 -8.20
CA GLY A 88 2.35 18.74 -7.59
C GLY A 88 1.79 18.35 -6.22
N THR A 89 0.74 19.06 -5.80
CA THR A 89 0.13 18.90 -4.48
C THR A 89 -1.02 17.90 -4.54
N PHE A 90 -1.03 16.97 -3.58
CA PHE A 90 -2.08 15.99 -3.40
C PHE A 90 -2.78 16.23 -2.07
N GLU A 91 -4.09 16.18 -2.06
CA GLU A 91 -4.94 16.41 -0.90
C GLU A 91 -5.52 15.11 -0.37
N PHE A 92 -5.55 14.97 0.93
CA PHE A 92 -6.12 13.81 1.61
C PHE A 92 -7.61 13.63 1.27
N LEU A 93 -8.01 12.40 1.00
CA LEU A 93 -9.41 12.01 0.82
C LEU A 93 -9.92 11.18 2.00
N ASN A 94 -9.21 10.13 2.34
CA ASN A 94 -9.55 9.21 3.41
C ASN A 94 -8.36 8.33 3.76
N PHE A 95 -8.46 7.63 4.89
CA PHE A 95 -7.68 6.44 5.13
C PHE A 95 -8.59 5.27 5.52
N HIS A 96 -8.13 4.06 5.27
CA HIS A 96 -8.79 2.82 5.63
C HIS A 96 -7.77 1.71 5.82
N LEU A 97 -8.21 0.60 6.39
CA LEU A 97 -7.38 -0.53 6.72
C LEU A 97 -7.85 -1.77 5.98
N HIS A 98 -6.88 -2.65 5.70
CA HIS A 98 -7.10 -4.03 5.27
C HIS A 98 -6.49 -4.98 6.30
N TRP A 99 -7.18 -6.08 6.61
CA TRP A 99 -6.71 -7.06 7.60
C TRP A 99 -7.21 -8.46 7.27
N GLY A 100 -6.67 -9.46 7.95
CA GLY A 100 -7.07 -10.85 7.83
C GLY A 100 -7.26 -11.51 9.19
N GLN A 101 -7.49 -12.81 9.17
CA GLN A 101 -7.81 -13.58 10.38
C GLN A 101 -6.67 -13.64 11.40
N ASN A 102 -5.41 -13.47 10.96
CA ASN A 102 -4.24 -13.63 11.82
C ASN A 102 -3.06 -12.77 11.34
N TYR A 103 -1.97 -12.83 12.08
CA TYR A 103 -0.77 -12.02 11.82
C TYR A 103 0.01 -12.38 10.54
N LYS A 104 -0.34 -13.46 9.85
CA LYS A 104 0.28 -13.91 8.59
C LYS A 104 -0.53 -13.55 7.36
N SER A 105 -1.71 -12.96 7.54
CA SER A 105 -2.59 -12.58 6.44
C SER A 105 -3.30 -11.27 6.76
N GLY A 106 -3.55 -10.47 5.74
CA GLY A 106 -4.27 -9.20 5.90
C GLY A 106 -3.71 -8.07 5.07
N SER A 107 -2.39 -8.02 4.83
CA SER A 107 -1.87 -7.05 3.89
C SER A 107 -2.29 -7.40 2.46
N GLU A 108 -2.54 -6.37 1.68
CA GLU A 108 -2.82 -6.48 0.27
C GLU A 108 -1.52 -6.65 -0.53
N HIS A 109 -0.56 -5.74 -0.34
CA HIS A 109 0.78 -5.92 -0.88
C HIS A 109 1.55 -7.02 -0.16
N GLN A 110 2.52 -7.57 -0.89
CA GLN A 110 3.47 -8.55 -0.37
C GLN A 110 4.90 -8.09 -0.66
N ILE A 111 5.82 -8.44 0.22
CA ILE A 111 7.26 -8.26 0.00
C ILE A 111 7.90 -9.64 -0.08
N ASN A 112 8.44 -10.01 -1.25
CA ASN A 112 9.01 -11.34 -1.49
C ASN A 112 8.07 -12.48 -1.06
N SER A 113 6.77 -12.33 -1.41
CA SER A 113 5.67 -13.24 -1.06
C SER A 113 5.33 -13.33 0.44
N LYS A 114 5.94 -12.48 1.28
CA LYS A 114 5.57 -12.36 2.68
C LYS A 114 4.40 -11.38 2.80
N LYS A 115 3.33 -11.81 3.49
CA LYS A 115 2.22 -10.96 3.93
C LYS A 115 2.46 -10.43 5.34
N TYR A 116 1.78 -9.35 5.66
CA TYR A 116 1.75 -8.73 6.98
C TYR A 116 0.36 -8.92 7.62
N ALA A 117 0.23 -8.53 8.87
CA ALA A 117 -1.02 -8.65 9.64
C ALA A 117 -2.15 -7.77 9.11
N GLY A 118 -1.81 -6.73 8.40
CA GLY A 118 -2.72 -5.80 7.75
C GLY A 118 -1.97 -4.72 6.97
N GLU A 119 -2.73 -3.82 6.39
CA GLU A 119 -2.21 -2.70 5.61
C GLU A 119 -3.10 -1.48 5.75
N ILE A 120 -2.49 -0.32 5.92
CA ILE A 120 -3.17 0.98 6.02
C ILE A 120 -3.02 1.66 4.67
N HIS A 121 -4.12 2.13 4.10
CA HIS A 121 -4.14 2.93 2.88
C HIS A 121 -4.56 4.35 3.19
N ILE A 122 -3.75 5.32 2.78
CA ILE A 122 -4.05 6.74 2.85
C ILE A 122 -4.20 7.26 1.43
N VAL A 123 -5.40 7.66 1.07
CA VAL A 123 -5.78 8.03 -0.28
C VAL A 123 -5.74 9.54 -0.45
N TYR A 124 -5.11 9.97 -1.52
CA TYR A 124 -4.95 11.38 -1.90
C TYR A 124 -5.42 11.63 -3.33
N VAL A 125 -5.76 12.88 -3.61
CA VAL A 125 -6.11 13.35 -4.95
C VAL A 125 -5.39 14.65 -5.30
N ASN A 126 -4.85 14.72 -6.49
CA ASN A 126 -4.48 16.00 -7.09
C ASN A 126 -5.73 16.62 -7.70
N ARG A 127 -6.25 17.71 -7.11
CA ARG A 127 -7.51 18.32 -7.54
C ARG A 127 -7.47 18.83 -8.99
N ARG A 128 -6.30 19.27 -9.44
CA ARG A 128 -6.14 19.82 -10.80
C ARG A 128 -6.17 18.72 -11.87
N THR A 129 -5.45 17.61 -11.63
CA THR A 129 -5.29 16.54 -12.63
C THR A 129 -6.26 15.38 -12.43
N ARG A 130 -6.93 15.32 -11.28
CA ARG A 130 -7.77 14.19 -10.83
C ARG A 130 -6.99 12.91 -10.60
N GLN A 131 -5.65 12.97 -10.64
CA GLN A 131 -4.78 11.85 -10.33
C GLN A 131 -4.93 11.45 -8.88
N LEU A 132 -5.07 10.16 -8.62
CA LEU A 132 -5.03 9.61 -7.27
C LEU A 132 -3.63 9.10 -6.94
N ALA A 133 -3.27 9.22 -5.66
CA ALA A 133 -2.09 8.60 -5.08
C ALA A 133 -2.49 7.90 -3.78
N VAL A 134 -1.91 6.74 -3.52
CA VAL A 134 -2.14 5.99 -2.29
C VAL A 134 -0.81 5.71 -1.61
N ILE A 135 -0.75 6.02 -0.33
CA ILE A 135 0.32 5.62 0.57
C ILE A 135 -0.14 4.36 1.30
N ALA A 136 0.65 3.29 1.22
CA ALA A 136 0.44 2.05 1.94
C ALA A 136 1.48 1.89 3.05
N ILE A 137 1.03 1.51 4.25
CA ILE A 137 1.87 1.24 5.42
C ILE A 137 1.48 -0.13 5.96
N PHE A 138 2.45 -1.04 6.09
CA PHE A 138 2.19 -2.37 6.64
C PHE A 138 1.90 -2.33 8.14
N MET A 139 0.99 -3.17 8.57
CA MET A 139 0.72 -3.49 9.97
C MET A 139 1.40 -4.82 10.30
N GLN A 140 2.39 -4.81 11.16
CA GLN A 140 3.13 -6.01 11.55
C GLN A 140 2.79 -6.39 12.98
N SER A 141 2.51 -7.68 13.22
CA SER A 141 2.36 -8.20 14.57
C SER A 141 3.74 -8.44 15.22
N ASP A 142 3.85 -8.18 16.51
CA ASP A 142 5.00 -8.52 17.35
C ASP A 142 5.37 -10.02 17.27
N ARG A 143 4.39 -10.89 17.05
CA ARG A 143 4.61 -12.34 16.85
C ARG A 143 5.32 -12.69 15.55
N SER A 144 5.33 -11.80 14.58
CA SER A 144 5.97 -12.03 13.27
C SER A 144 7.41 -11.50 13.22
N ILE A 145 7.89 -10.88 14.29
CA ILE A 145 9.23 -10.31 14.37
C ILE A 145 10.21 -11.42 14.75
N ASP A 146 11.24 -11.64 13.93
CA ASP A 146 12.36 -12.48 14.30
C ASP A 146 13.15 -11.80 15.44
N LEU A 147 13.32 -12.49 16.56
CA LEU A 147 14.06 -11.99 17.72
C LEU A 147 15.52 -11.62 17.41
N ASN A 148 16.05 -12.13 16.29
CA ASN A 148 17.40 -11.76 15.82
C ASN A 148 17.42 -10.42 15.05
N GLU A 149 16.29 -9.97 14.51
CA GLU A 149 16.16 -8.66 13.83
C GLU A 149 15.94 -7.51 14.83
N THR A 150 15.59 -7.80 16.08
CA THR A 150 15.09 -6.82 17.06
C THR A 150 16.16 -5.88 17.63
N LYS A 151 17.45 -6.06 17.33
CA LYS A 151 18.48 -5.24 18.01
C LYS A 151 18.58 -3.80 17.53
N ASN A 152 18.00 -3.40 16.40
CA ASN A 152 18.28 -2.05 15.86
C ASN A 152 17.13 -1.27 15.22
N THR A 153 15.87 -1.73 15.12
CA THR A 153 15.08 -1.14 14.06
C THR A 153 13.80 -0.40 14.44
N TYR A 154 13.06 -0.77 15.46
CA TYR A 154 11.71 -0.15 15.60
C TYR A 154 11.36 0.18 17.05
N LYS A 155 11.89 1.30 17.56
CA LYS A 155 11.31 1.95 18.74
C LYS A 155 9.99 2.58 18.31
N ILE A 156 8.89 1.84 18.47
CA ILE A 156 7.56 2.40 18.29
C ILE A 156 7.41 3.50 19.34
N GLN A 157 7.10 4.71 18.89
CA GLN A 157 6.80 5.78 19.82
C GLN A 157 5.46 5.44 20.49
N ASN A 158 5.43 5.45 21.81
CA ASN A 158 4.20 5.23 22.60
C ASN A 158 3.02 6.11 22.13
N THR A 159 3.32 7.28 21.55
CA THR A 159 2.32 8.20 20.99
C THR A 159 1.58 7.64 19.78
N THR A 160 2.24 6.86 18.92
CA THR A 160 1.62 6.20 17.75
C THR A 160 0.66 5.10 18.23
N LEU A 161 1.08 4.28 19.17
CA LEU A 161 0.23 3.21 19.71
C LEU A 161 -1.01 3.75 20.41
N ASN A 162 -0.87 4.80 21.22
CA ASN A 162 -2.02 5.42 21.89
C ASN A 162 -3.07 5.96 20.88
N GLU A 163 -2.63 6.49 19.75
CA GLU A 163 -3.54 6.99 18.71
C GLU A 163 -4.24 5.82 18.00
N TRP A 164 -3.53 4.72 17.72
CA TRP A 164 -4.12 3.50 17.17
C TRP A 164 -5.06 2.78 18.14
N GLU A 165 -4.75 2.75 19.44
CA GLU A 165 -5.65 2.22 20.45
C GLU A 165 -7.00 2.96 20.46
N ARG A 166 -6.97 4.30 20.38
CA ARG A 166 -8.18 5.13 20.25
C ARG A 166 -8.95 4.80 18.98
N TYR A 167 -8.26 4.66 17.84
CA TYR A 167 -8.88 4.26 16.59
C TYR A 167 -9.53 2.88 16.70
N PHE A 168 -8.80 1.86 17.15
CA PHE A 168 -9.32 0.50 17.25
C PHE A 168 -10.48 0.38 18.25
N SER A 169 -10.39 1.04 19.41
CA SER A 169 -11.47 1.03 20.40
C SER A 169 -12.76 1.66 19.87
N THR A 170 -12.65 2.66 19.01
CA THR A 170 -13.79 3.29 18.35
C THR A 170 -14.29 2.46 17.17
N ALA A 171 -13.39 2.04 16.28
CA ALA A 171 -13.73 1.30 15.06
C ALA A 171 -14.49 0.00 15.35
N ARG A 172 -14.11 -0.75 16.40
CA ARG A 172 -14.80 -1.99 16.81
C ARG A 172 -16.25 -1.79 17.25
N THR A 173 -16.69 -0.58 17.53
CA THR A 173 -18.10 -0.28 17.84
C THR A 173 -18.96 -0.15 16.58
N LEU A 174 -18.34 0.01 15.41
CA LEU A 174 -19.00 0.19 14.12
C LEU A 174 -19.33 -1.19 13.49
N GLN A 175 -20.11 -2.02 14.19
CA GLN A 175 -20.39 -3.41 13.80
C GLN A 175 -21.34 -3.54 12.61
N TYR A 176 -22.11 -2.50 12.30
CA TYR A 176 -23.09 -2.52 11.21
C TYR A 176 -22.73 -1.51 10.13
N SER A 177 -23.03 -1.85 8.88
CA SER A 177 -22.82 -0.94 7.76
C SER A 177 -23.64 0.36 7.90
N ASN A 178 -23.10 1.45 7.38
CA ASN A 178 -23.68 2.80 7.41
C ASN A 178 -23.76 3.46 8.81
N ILE A 179 -23.14 2.86 9.82
CA ILE A 179 -22.94 3.55 11.10
C ILE A 179 -21.65 4.37 11.01
N SER A 180 -21.70 5.57 11.58
CA SER A 180 -20.54 6.46 11.64
C SER A 180 -20.37 7.07 13.03
N ILE A 181 -19.13 7.41 13.36
CA ILE A 181 -18.76 8.05 14.60
C ILE A 181 -17.68 9.11 14.34
N VAL A 182 -17.74 10.22 15.04
CA VAL A 182 -16.67 11.23 14.95
C VAL A 182 -15.60 10.93 15.99
N LEU A 183 -14.35 10.91 15.56
CA LEU A 183 -13.19 10.70 16.42
C LEU A 183 -12.11 11.72 16.09
N SER A 184 -11.59 12.39 17.11
CA SER A 184 -10.45 13.28 16.96
C SER A 184 -9.16 12.47 16.88
N LEU A 185 -8.43 12.59 15.76
CA LEU A 185 -7.21 11.84 15.45
C LEU A 185 -6.10 12.77 14.97
N ASN A 186 -4.85 12.40 15.30
CA ASN A 186 -3.65 13.03 14.78
C ASN A 186 -3.05 12.11 13.69
N LEU A 187 -3.12 12.56 12.44
CA LEU A 187 -2.74 11.71 11.28
C LEU A 187 -1.25 11.42 11.26
N ALA A 188 -0.38 12.37 11.64
CA ALA A 188 1.06 12.12 11.73
C ALA A 188 1.40 11.04 12.76
N LYS A 189 0.71 11.02 13.89
CA LYS A 189 0.87 9.96 14.90
C LYS A 189 0.40 8.60 14.39
N LEU A 190 -0.70 8.54 13.63
CA LEU A 190 -1.18 7.30 13.02
C LEU A 190 -0.21 6.77 11.98
N MET A 191 0.36 7.64 11.16
CA MET A 191 1.29 7.25 10.10
C MET A 191 2.67 6.79 10.63
N GLY A 192 3.05 7.24 11.84
CA GLY A 192 4.41 7.09 12.34
C GLY A 192 5.36 8.12 11.73
N ASN A 193 6.66 7.85 11.76
CA ASN A 193 7.69 8.83 11.38
C ASN A 193 8.76 8.30 10.41
N ASN A 194 8.58 7.12 9.85
CA ASN A 194 9.58 6.51 8.97
C ASN A 194 9.10 6.44 7.51
N PHE A 195 9.24 7.58 6.81
CA PHE A 195 8.83 7.75 5.40
C PHE A 195 10.02 7.80 4.44
N ASN A 196 11.22 7.40 4.89
CA ASN A 196 12.44 7.56 4.12
C ASN A 196 12.60 6.51 3.04
N GLU A 197 12.15 5.27 3.29
CA GLU A 197 12.33 4.14 2.39
C GLU A 197 10.98 3.62 1.90
N PHE A 198 10.80 3.56 0.58
CA PHE A 198 9.56 3.11 -0.03
C PHE A 198 9.75 2.52 -1.41
N TRP A 199 8.75 1.76 -1.84
CA TRP A 199 8.57 1.33 -3.22
C TRP A 199 7.49 2.17 -3.91
N ARG A 200 7.68 2.38 -5.22
CA ARG A 200 6.79 3.17 -6.06
C ARG A 200 6.42 2.42 -7.31
N TYR A 201 5.13 2.37 -7.65
CA TYR A 201 4.65 1.84 -8.92
C TYR A 201 3.32 2.46 -9.34
N GLN A 202 2.94 2.24 -10.61
CA GLN A 202 1.62 2.60 -11.12
C GLN A 202 0.69 1.40 -11.03
N GLY A 203 -0.50 1.59 -10.44
CA GLY A 203 -1.44 0.52 -10.19
C GLY A 203 -2.90 0.96 -10.30
N SER A 204 -3.76 0.31 -9.52
CA SER A 204 -5.20 0.56 -9.46
C SER A 204 -5.70 0.77 -8.04
N LEU A 205 -6.97 1.11 -7.89
CA LEU A 205 -7.69 0.84 -6.65
C LEU A 205 -7.74 -0.67 -6.43
N THR A 206 -7.68 -1.11 -5.18
CA THR A 206 -7.72 -2.53 -4.80
C THR A 206 -9.14 -3.05 -4.57
N THR A 207 -10.13 -2.18 -4.72
CA THR A 207 -11.55 -2.50 -4.62
C THR A 207 -12.29 -2.04 -5.87
N PRO A 208 -13.44 -2.61 -6.21
CA PRO A 208 -14.27 -2.13 -7.30
C PRO A 208 -14.53 -0.60 -7.22
N PRO A 209 -14.44 0.11 -8.35
CA PRO A 209 -14.35 -0.39 -9.71
C PRO A 209 -12.93 -0.68 -10.22
N CYS A 210 -11.92 -0.85 -9.37
CA CYS A 210 -10.53 -1.20 -9.70
C CYS A 210 -9.87 -0.23 -10.72
N THR A 211 -10.22 1.05 -10.63
CA THR A 211 -9.73 2.09 -11.53
C THR A 211 -8.21 2.14 -11.55
N GLU A 212 -7.62 2.07 -12.74
CA GLU A 212 -6.17 2.12 -12.95
C GLU A 212 -5.62 3.55 -12.92
N ASN A 213 -4.31 3.69 -13.16
CA ASN A 213 -3.58 4.96 -13.11
C ASN A 213 -3.49 5.57 -11.71
N ILE A 214 -3.31 4.74 -10.69
CA ILE A 214 -3.10 5.15 -9.31
C ILE A 214 -1.60 5.11 -8.99
N ILE A 215 -1.07 6.18 -8.40
CA ILE A 215 0.31 6.24 -7.92
C ILE A 215 0.38 5.54 -6.56
N TRP A 216 1.05 4.42 -6.49
CA TRP A 216 1.29 3.69 -5.24
C TRP A 216 2.65 4.01 -4.64
N THR A 217 2.64 4.32 -3.35
CA THR A 217 3.82 4.41 -2.49
C THR A 217 3.66 3.41 -1.37
N VAL A 218 4.49 2.39 -1.31
CA VAL A 218 4.47 1.36 -0.26
C VAL A 218 5.66 1.57 0.66
N PHE A 219 5.43 2.02 1.88
CA PHE A 219 6.51 2.25 2.84
C PHE A 219 7.10 0.93 3.34
N LYS A 220 8.43 0.90 3.45
CA LYS A 220 9.18 -0.29 3.88
C LYS A 220 9.02 -0.56 5.36
N ALA A 221 9.00 0.49 6.17
CA ALA A 221 8.87 0.38 7.61
C ALA A 221 7.42 0.11 8.02
N PRO A 222 7.11 -1.04 8.64
CA PRO A 222 5.78 -1.31 9.16
C PRO A 222 5.53 -0.59 10.48
N ILE A 223 4.27 -0.40 10.82
CA ILE A 223 3.84 -0.11 12.20
C ILE A 223 3.66 -1.44 12.93
N ILE A 224 4.30 -1.57 14.08
CA ILE A 224 4.26 -2.82 14.87
C ILE A 224 3.16 -2.71 15.92
N PHE A 225 2.32 -3.73 15.98
CA PHE A 225 1.25 -3.88 16.95
C PHE A 225 1.43 -5.16 17.76
N THR A 226 0.92 -5.20 18.97
CA THR A 226 0.76 -6.46 19.67
C THR A 226 -0.35 -7.28 19.02
N GLU A 227 -0.22 -8.61 19.05
CA GLU A 227 -1.28 -9.48 18.52
C GLU A 227 -2.61 -9.28 19.30
N ASN A 228 -2.55 -8.87 20.56
CA ASN A 228 -3.75 -8.59 21.35
C ASN A 228 -4.51 -7.36 20.83
N GLU A 229 -3.81 -6.29 20.46
CA GLU A 229 -4.42 -5.09 19.84
C GLU A 229 -5.10 -5.45 18.52
N LEU A 230 -4.38 -6.17 17.64
CA LEU A 230 -4.92 -6.60 16.35
C LEU A 230 -6.12 -7.55 16.51
N ASN A 231 -6.05 -8.51 17.43
CA ASN A 231 -7.16 -9.42 17.68
C ASN A 231 -8.40 -8.71 18.26
N SER A 232 -8.21 -7.71 19.09
CA SER A 232 -9.34 -6.94 19.64
C SER A 232 -10.10 -6.20 18.52
N PHE A 233 -9.41 -5.77 17.48
CA PHE A 233 -9.99 -5.10 16.32
C PHE A 233 -10.67 -6.08 15.37
N ARG A 234 -9.98 -7.18 14.99
CA ARG A 234 -10.45 -8.15 13.99
C ARG A 234 -11.76 -8.85 14.34
N LYS A 235 -12.01 -9.12 15.62
CA LYS A 235 -13.11 -10.00 16.07
C LYS A 235 -14.52 -9.48 15.81
N ASN A 236 -14.69 -8.19 15.57
CA ASN A 236 -16.02 -7.57 15.67
C ASN A 236 -16.51 -6.91 14.38
N ILE A 237 -15.72 -6.87 13.29
CA ILE A 237 -16.10 -6.10 12.11
C ILE A 237 -16.21 -7.00 10.87
N PHE A 238 -15.08 -7.42 10.31
CA PHE A 238 -15.00 -8.32 9.16
C PHE A 238 -13.96 -9.40 9.43
N ILE A 239 -14.11 -10.56 8.79
CA ILE A 239 -13.14 -11.66 8.95
C ILE A 239 -11.89 -11.37 8.14
N GLU A 240 -12.07 -10.96 6.88
CA GLU A 240 -11.00 -10.62 5.94
C GLU A 240 -11.52 -9.54 4.99
N ASP A 241 -10.68 -8.56 4.65
CA ASP A 241 -11.02 -7.48 3.74
C ASP A 241 -9.83 -7.08 2.85
N TYR A 242 -9.17 -8.04 2.21
CA TYR A 242 -8.03 -7.78 1.33
C TYR A 242 -8.15 -8.51 -0.01
N ARG A 243 -7.66 -7.86 -1.06
CA ARG A 243 -7.46 -8.46 -2.38
C ARG A 243 -6.09 -9.14 -2.45
N GLY A 244 -6.00 -10.27 -3.16
CA GLY A 244 -4.72 -10.93 -3.45
C GLY A 244 -3.85 -10.15 -4.44
N PRO A 245 -2.52 -10.44 -4.50
CA PRO A 245 -1.61 -9.74 -5.40
C PRO A 245 -1.91 -10.03 -6.86
N GLN A 246 -1.91 -8.97 -7.66
CA GLN A 246 -2.18 -9.00 -9.09
C GLN A 246 -0.87 -9.11 -9.90
N PRO A 247 -0.91 -9.68 -11.11
CA PRO A 247 0.25 -9.75 -11.98
C PRO A 247 0.86 -8.38 -12.26
N LEU A 248 2.19 -8.29 -12.14
CA LEU A 248 2.89 -7.02 -12.38
C LEU A 248 2.92 -6.66 -13.88
N TYR A 249 2.85 -7.65 -14.76
CA TYR A 249 3.03 -7.50 -16.20
C TYR A 249 4.32 -6.72 -16.53
N ASN A 250 4.22 -5.65 -17.35
CA ASN A 250 5.37 -4.82 -17.76
C ASN A 250 5.64 -3.65 -16.81
N ARG A 251 4.99 -3.59 -15.66
CA ARG A 251 5.19 -2.48 -14.75
C ARG A 251 6.48 -2.62 -13.99
N THR A 252 7.18 -1.49 -13.84
CA THR A 252 8.37 -1.38 -13.01
C THR A 252 7.97 -0.98 -11.61
N VAL A 253 8.56 -1.64 -10.62
CA VAL A 253 8.54 -1.19 -9.23
C VAL A 253 9.87 -0.51 -8.95
N TYR A 254 9.81 0.76 -8.58
CA TYR A 254 10.97 1.54 -8.16
C TYR A 254 11.16 1.45 -6.65
N GLN A 255 12.40 1.59 -6.18
CA GLN A 255 12.72 1.79 -4.76
C GLN A 255 13.66 3.00 -4.62
N ASN A 256 13.51 3.76 -3.53
CA ASN A 256 14.32 4.96 -3.27
C ASN A 256 15.48 4.72 -2.30
N PHE A 257 15.77 3.48 -1.97
CA PHE A 257 16.83 3.08 -1.06
C PHE A 257 17.70 1.99 -1.68
N VAL A 258 18.92 1.86 -1.18
CA VAL A 258 19.86 0.82 -1.64
C VAL A 258 19.78 -0.37 -0.71
N ASN A 259 19.55 -1.57 -1.26
CA ASN A 259 19.63 -2.80 -0.49
C ASN A 259 21.11 -3.17 -0.28
N GLU A 260 21.53 -3.30 0.96
CA GLU A 260 22.89 -3.73 1.30
C GLU A 260 23.12 -5.23 1.04
N THR A 261 22.06 -6.02 0.86
CA THR A 261 22.15 -7.45 0.58
C THR A 261 22.54 -7.71 -0.86
N LYS A 262 23.66 -8.43 -1.07
CA LYS A 262 24.04 -8.94 -2.39
C LYS A 262 22.95 -9.88 -2.89
N LEU A 263 22.38 -9.56 -4.05
CA LEU A 263 21.42 -10.43 -4.74
C LEU A 263 22.08 -11.76 -5.08
N SER A 264 21.38 -12.86 -4.86
CA SER A 264 21.82 -14.17 -5.30
C SER A 264 21.56 -14.36 -6.81
N ILE A 265 22.29 -15.27 -7.45
CA ILE A 265 22.05 -15.62 -8.86
C ILE A 265 20.61 -16.15 -9.05
N SER A 266 20.02 -16.79 -8.03
CA SER A 266 18.64 -17.26 -8.07
C SER A 266 17.64 -16.10 -8.13
N ASP A 267 17.90 -14.98 -7.45
CA ASP A 267 17.04 -13.80 -7.46
C ASP A 267 17.03 -13.13 -8.83
N TYR A 268 18.21 -13.04 -9.47
CA TYR A 268 18.34 -12.55 -10.86
C TYR A 268 17.59 -13.43 -11.87
N ASN A 269 17.68 -14.75 -11.73
CA ASN A 269 17.00 -15.69 -12.60
C ASN A 269 15.47 -15.64 -12.45
N CYS A 270 14.98 -15.27 -11.26
CA CYS A 270 13.55 -15.08 -11.04
C CYS A 270 13.00 -13.88 -11.83
N CYS A 271 13.71 -12.75 -11.82
CA CYS A 271 13.33 -11.56 -12.60
C CYS A 271 13.36 -11.83 -14.11
N LEU A 272 14.36 -12.60 -14.60
CA LEU A 272 14.49 -12.97 -16.00
C LEU A 272 13.42 -13.97 -16.47
N LYS A 273 12.94 -14.87 -15.60
CA LYS A 273 11.84 -15.78 -15.92
C LYS A 273 10.51 -15.06 -16.15
N ASP A 274 10.24 -14.04 -15.37
CA ASP A 274 9.04 -13.22 -15.55
C ASP A 274 9.11 -12.47 -16.89
N LEU A 275 10.28 -11.98 -17.29
CA LEU A 275 10.50 -11.36 -18.60
C LEU A 275 10.38 -12.37 -19.75
N LYS A 276 10.89 -13.60 -19.60
CA LYS A 276 10.82 -14.65 -20.64
C LYS A 276 9.42 -15.23 -20.84
N ASN A 277 8.67 -15.43 -19.78
CA ASN A 277 7.25 -15.83 -19.87
C ASN A 277 6.42 -14.78 -20.59
N TYR A 278 6.88 -13.55 -20.57
CA TYR A 278 6.25 -12.43 -21.23
C TYR A 278 6.51 -12.42 -22.75
N THR A 279 7.74 -12.74 -23.18
CA THR A 279 8.11 -12.79 -24.61
C THR A 279 7.48 -13.98 -25.35
N ASN A 280 7.22 -15.08 -24.64
CA ASN A 280 6.61 -16.28 -25.22
C ASN A 280 5.09 -16.16 -25.47
N ASN A 281 4.42 -15.19 -24.85
CA ASN A 281 2.99 -14.93 -25.04
C ASN A 281 2.71 -13.85 -26.09
N PHE A 282 3.74 -13.22 -26.65
CA PHE A 282 3.62 -12.32 -27.79
C PHE A 282 4.17 -13.03 -29.03
N SER A 283 3.33 -13.34 -30.00
CA SER A 283 3.75 -13.65 -31.35
C SER A 283 4.68 -12.53 -31.85
N ILE A 284 5.91 -12.90 -32.14
CA ILE A 284 7.02 -12.04 -32.51
C ILE A 284 6.63 -11.15 -33.69
N ARG A 285 6.25 -9.89 -33.44
CA ARG A 285 6.53 -8.82 -34.37
C ARG A 285 7.87 -8.23 -33.93
N GLN A 286 8.84 -8.31 -34.82
CA GLN A 286 10.23 -7.90 -34.63
C GLN A 286 10.39 -6.66 -33.77
N VAL A 287 10.89 -6.83 -32.54
CA VAL A 287 11.43 -5.76 -31.73
C VAL A 287 12.94 -5.71 -32.04
N ASN A 288 13.35 -4.57 -32.54
CA ASN A 288 14.71 -4.25 -32.96
C ASN A 288 15.71 -4.56 -31.84
N THR A 289 16.64 -5.49 -32.05
CA THR A 289 17.60 -6.05 -31.10
C THR A 289 18.55 -5.02 -30.46
N ASN A 290 18.56 -3.77 -30.92
CA ASN A 290 19.45 -2.73 -30.44
C ASN A 290 19.10 -2.17 -29.04
N ASN A 291 17.86 -2.32 -28.56
CA ASN A 291 17.48 -1.88 -27.21
C ASN A 291 17.81 -2.90 -26.10
N PHE A 292 18.05 -4.16 -26.47
CA PHE A 292 18.40 -5.21 -25.49
C PHE A 292 19.87 -5.11 -25.04
N LEU A 293 20.76 -4.66 -25.92
CA LEU A 293 22.17 -4.44 -25.62
C LEU A 293 22.40 -3.24 -24.69
N PHE A 294 21.55 -2.22 -24.75
CA PHE A 294 21.69 -1.04 -23.87
C PHE A 294 21.35 -1.35 -22.40
N ILE A 295 20.38 -2.20 -22.14
CA ILE A 295 20.03 -2.59 -20.76
C ILE A 295 21.10 -3.52 -20.18
N LEU A 296 21.68 -4.42 -20.97
CA LEU A 296 22.78 -5.30 -20.53
C LEU A 296 24.09 -4.51 -20.33
N ALA A 297 24.38 -3.51 -21.16
CA ALA A 297 25.57 -2.67 -21.04
C ALA A 297 25.50 -1.78 -19.79
N TYR A 298 24.34 -1.22 -19.48
CA TYR A 298 24.17 -0.39 -18.27
C TYR A 298 24.32 -1.19 -16.97
N VAL A 299 23.98 -2.47 -16.98
CA VAL A 299 24.14 -3.36 -15.83
C VAL A 299 25.60 -3.82 -15.68
N LEU A 300 26.35 -3.95 -16.78
CA LEU A 300 27.76 -4.39 -16.74
C LEU A 300 28.75 -3.24 -16.45
N GLU A 301 28.44 -2.00 -16.83
CA GLU A 301 29.31 -0.84 -16.54
C GLU A 301 29.22 -0.35 -15.09
N THR A 302 28.15 -0.66 -14.35
CA THR A 302 28.04 -0.29 -12.92
C THR A 302 28.74 -1.25 -11.96
N PHE A 303 29.34 -2.34 -12.45
CA PHE A 303 30.04 -3.34 -11.62
C PHE A 303 31.54 -3.50 -11.90
N SER A 304 32.17 -2.55 -12.62
CA SER A 304 33.63 -2.50 -12.74
C SER A 304 34.17 -1.43 -11.80
N PHE A 305 34.28 -1.78 -10.49
CA PHE A 305 35.31 -1.29 -9.58
C PHE A 305 35.31 -2.15 -8.32
#